data_e1e37984ac19eece3d326856b1887a37
#
_entry.id   e1e37984ac19eece3d326856b1887a37
#
_cell.length_a   1.000
_cell.length_b   1.000
_cell.length_c   1.000
_cell.angle_alpha   90.00
_cell.angle_beta   90.00
_cell.angle_gamma   90.00
#
_symmetry.space_group_name_H-M   'P 1'
#
loop_
_entity.id
_entity.type
_entity.pdbx_description
1 polymer ?
#
loop_
_entity_poly.entity_id
_entity_poly.type
_entity_poly.pdbx_seq_one_letter_code
_entity_poly.pdbx_strand_id
1 'polypeptide(L)'
;LAPSITQIGILGSGTMGAGIAQLCVQTGYAVQLFDIEQSFLDKAAARIAEGLQKAVEKGKFPAEKLEEAAAKLSTHTQLADLAQCDVIIEAVPEDLGLKQKLFAELDACCKPETILASNTSSLSITALGGATKRPQQVAGLHFFNPVPAMKLVEVIRGQRTADETLATLTEFASSLGKTPVQAKDTPGFIVNRVARPFYGEALKILGEHGAKPEMVRTIDVVMKEAGGFKMGPFELMDLIGIDVNFAVTQSVWNAYFQLSRYRPHPIQQRMVYAGLLGRKTGEGFYRYDR
;
A
#
# COMPACT_ATOMS: atom_id res chain seq x y z
N LEU A 1 5.10 19.50 -22.01
CA LEU A 1 4.75 19.79 -20.62
C LEU A 1 3.81 18.66 -20.16
N ALA A 2 4.18 17.94 -19.11
CA ALA A 2 3.27 16.99 -18.49
C ALA A 2 1.99 17.74 -18.07
N PRO A 3 0.79 17.15 -18.23
CA PRO A 3 -0.44 17.78 -17.78
C PRO A 3 -0.36 18.05 -16.27
N SER A 4 -0.72 19.25 -15.84
CA SER A 4 -0.73 19.59 -14.42
C SER A 4 -1.81 18.77 -13.72
N ILE A 5 -1.41 17.87 -12.81
CA ILE A 5 -2.33 17.14 -11.97
C ILE A 5 -2.94 18.10 -10.97
N THR A 6 -4.27 18.17 -10.92
CA THR A 6 -5.03 19.03 -10.00
C THR A 6 -6.11 18.27 -9.24
N GLN A 7 -6.68 17.22 -9.86
CA GLN A 7 -7.79 16.46 -9.32
C GLN A 7 -7.46 14.98 -9.26
N ILE A 8 -7.52 14.40 -8.08
CA ILE A 8 -7.19 13.00 -7.79
C ILE A 8 -8.46 12.23 -7.45
N GLY A 9 -8.69 11.13 -8.15
CA GLY A 9 -9.68 10.13 -7.77
C GLY A 9 -9.03 9.08 -6.86
N ILE A 10 -9.71 8.71 -5.79
CA ILE A 10 -9.30 7.57 -4.93
C ILE A 10 -10.43 6.55 -4.94
N LEU A 11 -10.13 5.36 -5.38
CA LEU A 11 -11.08 4.26 -5.47
C LEU A 11 -10.88 3.29 -4.30
N GLY A 12 -11.83 3.27 -3.36
CA GLY A 12 -11.76 2.55 -2.10
C GLY A 12 -11.37 3.45 -0.92
N SER A 13 -12.22 3.47 0.11
CA SER A 13 -12.11 4.34 1.28
C SER A 13 -11.53 3.64 2.53
N GLY A 14 -10.94 2.45 2.34
CA GLY A 14 -10.26 1.71 3.39
C GLY A 14 -9.07 2.44 4.00
N THR A 15 -8.27 1.75 4.81
CA THR A 15 -7.11 2.34 5.50
C THR A 15 -6.11 3.01 4.53
N MET A 16 -5.83 2.35 3.40
CA MET A 16 -4.89 2.90 2.41
C MET A 16 -5.51 4.07 1.64
N GLY A 17 -6.73 3.92 1.11
CA GLY A 17 -7.40 5.00 0.36
C GLY A 17 -7.63 6.25 1.20
N ALA A 18 -8.10 6.12 2.44
CA ALA A 18 -8.23 7.25 3.35
C ALA A 18 -6.88 7.93 3.66
N GLY A 19 -5.80 7.13 3.84
CA GLY A 19 -4.47 7.67 4.08
C GLY A 19 -3.89 8.40 2.86
N ILE A 20 -4.13 7.89 1.63
CA ILE A 20 -3.72 8.54 0.39
C ILE A 20 -4.54 9.83 0.18
N ALA A 21 -5.86 9.78 0.39
CA ALA A 21 -6.74 10.95 0.32
C ALA A 21 -6.29 12.04 1.29
N GLN A 22 -6.03 11.71 2.57
CA GLN A 22 -5.50 12.64 3.56
C GLN A 22 -4.22 13.32 3.06
N LEU A 23 -3.26 12.53 2.56
CA LEU A 23 -1.99 13.06 2.07
C LEU A 23 -2.20 14.02 0.88
N CYS A 24 -3.08 13.68 -0.06
CA CYS A 24 -3.37 14.50 -1.23
C CYS A 24 -4.02 15.84 -0.84
N VAL A 25 -5.02 15.87 0.06
CA VAL A 25 -5.62 17.14 0.50
C VAL A 25 -4.64 17.98 1.32
N GLN A 26 -3.77 17.37 2.13
CA GLN A 26 -2.70 18.06 2.86
C GLN A 26 -1.71 18.77 1.92
N THR A 27 -1.49 18.23 0.74
CA THR A 27 -0.58 18.81 -0.27
C THR A 27 -1.29 19.72 -1.27
N GLY A 28 -2.60 19.92 -1.10
CA GLY A 28 -3.36 20.92 -1.84
C GLY A 28 -4.12 20.39 -3.05
N TYR A 29 -4.14 19.07 -3.30
CA TYR A 29 -4.92 18.48 -4.37
C TYR A 29 -6.41 18.39 -4.04
N ALA A 30 -7.28 18.60 -5.04
CA ALA A 30 -8.69 18.23 -4.94
C ALA A 30 -8.84 16.71 -5.03
N VAL A 31 -9.59 16.11 -4.09
CA VAL A 31 -9.73 14.66 -3.97
C VAL A 31 -11.19 14.25 -4.10
N GLN A 32 -11.46 13.34 -5.02
CA GLN A 32 -12.73 12.65 -5.19
C GLN A 32 -12.58 11.22 -4.63
N LEU A 33 -13.10 10.98 -3.42
CA LEU A 33 -13.03 9.69 -2.75
C LEU A 33 -14.29 8.88 -3.06
N PHE A 34 -14.11 7.71 -3.68
CA PHE A 34 -15.19 6.80 -4.03
C PHE A 34 -15.19 5.55 -3.15
N ASP A 35 -16.36 5.11 -2.75
CA ASP A 35 -16.62 3.74 -2.26
C ASP A 35 -18.05 3.34 -2.60
N ILE A 36 -18.36 2.04 -2.53
CA ILE A 36 -19.68 1.49 -2.89
C ILE A 36 -20.79 1.87 -1.90
N GLU A 37 -20.43 2.21 -0.64
CA GLU A 37 -21.37 2.53 0.42
C GLU A 37 -21.04 3.86 1.11
N GLN A 38 -22.06 4.69 1.33
CA GLN A 38 -21.91 5.97 2.04
C GLN A 38 -21.34 5.79 3.44
N SER A 39 -21.70 4.71 4.13
CA SER A 39 -21.21 4.43 5.49
C SER A 39 -19.68 4.22 5.57
N PHE A 40 -19.06 3.72 4.49
CA PHE A 40 -17.59 3.60 4.41
C PHE A 40 -16.95 4.95 4.18
N LEU A 41 -17.56 5.78 3.33
CA LEU A 41 -17.12 7.15 3.05
C LEU A 41 -17.19 8.04 4.28
N ASP A 42 -18.28 7.97 5.07
CA ASP A 42 -18.44 8.74 6.30
C ASP A 42 -17.34 8.39 7.33
N LYS A 43 -17.05 7.10 7.48
CA LYS A 43 -15.96 6.63 8.35
C LYS A 43 -14.59 7.09 7.85
N ALA A 44 -14.39 7.10 6.54
CA ALA A 44 -13.12 7.55 5.95
C ALA A 44 -12.96 9.07 6.10
N ALA A 45 -14.01 9.86 5.85
CA ALA A 45 -13.99 11.31 6.05
C ALA A 45 -13.68 11.68 7.50
N ALA A 46 -14.31 11.00 8.48
CA ALA A 46 -14.01 11.19 9.90
C ALA A 46 -12.54 10.87 10.22
N ARG A 47 -12.01 9.75 9.69
CA ARG A 47 -10.60 9.35 9.85
C ARG A 47 -9.63 10.36 9.23
N ILE A 48 -9.97 10.89 8.05
CA ILE A 48 -9.17 11.91 7.37
C ILE A 48 -9.15 13.20 8.21
N ALA A 49 -10.31 13.66 8.70
CA ALA A 49 -10.40 14.83 9.54
C ALA A 49 -9.58 14.69 10.84
N GLU A 50 -9.70 13.54 11.51
CA GLU A 50 -8.89 13.21 12.70
C GLU A 50 -7.39 13.20 12.37
N GLY A 51 -7.02 12.63 11.20
CA GLY A 51 -5.64 12.58 10.73
C GLY A 51 -5.06 13.95 10.45
N LEU A 52 -5.83 14.86 9.85
CA LEU A 52 -5.47 16.26 9.63
C LEU A 52 -5.26 16.99 10.96
N GLN A 53 -6.19 16.83 11.91
CA GLN A 53 -6.10 17.42 13.25
C GLN A 53 -4.84 16.94 13.98
N LYS A 54 -4.56 15.64 13.98
CA LYS A 54 -3.33 15.06 14.56
C LYS A 54 -2.05 15.58 13.89
N ALA A 55 -2.10 15.89 12.59
CA ALA A 55 -0.97 16.49 11.88
C ALA A 55 -0.71 17.91 12.35
N VAL A 56 -1.75 18.71 12.62
CA VAL A 56 -1.66 20.04 13.22
C VAL A 56 -1.06 19.96 14.62
N GLU A 57 -1.59 19.10 15.49
CA GLU A 57 -1.11 18.92 16.88
C GLU A 57 0.37 18.54 16.94
N LYS A 58 0.86 17.79 15.93
CA LYS A 58 2.27 17.41 15.80
C LYS A 58 3.16 18.45 15.09
N GLY A 59 2.62 19.60 14.76
CA GLY A 59 3.35 20.65 14.01
C GLY A 59 3.75 20.26 12.59
N LYS A 60 3.07 19.26 12.00
CA LYS A 60 3.35 18.74 10.65
C LYS A 60 2.44 19.32 9.58
N PHE A 61 1.40 20.06 9.97
CA PHE A 61 0.47 20.73 9.08
C PHE A 61 0.03 22.05 9.71
N PRO A 62 -0.06 23.16 8.95
CA PRO A 62 -0.47 24.46 9.47
C PRO A 62 -1.94 24.48 9.86
N ALA A 63 -2.27 24.97 11.06
CA ALA A 63 -3.66 25.00 11.55
C ALA A 63 -4.58 25.86 10.66
N GLU A 64 -4.07 26.94 10.11
CA GLU A 64 -4.77 27.87 9.22
C GLU A 64 -5.17 27.24 7.87
N LYS A 65 -4.57 26.13 7.49
CA LYS A 65 -4.90 25.40 6.26
C LYS A 65 -5.87 24.22 6.47
N LEU A 66 -6.30 23.97 7.71
CA LEU A 66 -7.12 22.80 8.03
C LEU A 66 -8.46 22.81 7.28
N GLU A 67 -9.18 23.94 7.32
CA GLU A 67 -10.45 24.10 6.63
C GLU A 67 -10.31 24.01 5.10
N GLU A 68 -9.27 24.64 4.55
CA GLU A 68 -8.98 24.56 3.12
C GLU A 68 -8.71 23.13 2.68
N ALA A 69 -7.90 22.37 3.44
CA ALA A 69 -7.61 20.97 3.14
C ALA A 69 -8.87 20.09 3.24
N ALA A 70 -9.69 20.31 4.26
CA ALA A 70 -10.95 19.57 4.42
C ALA A 70 -11.94 19.85 3.27
N ALA A 71 -12.02 21.09 2.80
CA ALA A 71 -12.89 21.49 1.69
C ALA A 71 -12.45 20.89 0.32
N LYS A 72 -11.22 20.38 0.22
CA LYS A 72 -10.72 19.70 -1.00
C LYS A 72 -11.13 18.24 -1.11
N LEU A 73 -11.77 17.68 -0.09
CA LEU A 73 -12.27 16.30 -0.10
C LEU A 73 -13.76 16.30 -0.49
N SER A 74 -14.09 15.53 -1.52
CA SER A 74 -15.47 15.17 -1.88
C SER A 74 -15.63 13.66 -1.87
N THR A 75 -16.80 13.17 -1.49
CA THR A 75 -17.09 11.73 -1.39
C THR A 75 -18.21 11.33 -2.35
N HIS A 76 -18.09 10.17 -2.98
CA HIS A 76 -18.96 9.73 -4.06
C HIS A 76 -19.26 8.24 -3.99
N THR A 77 -20.50 7.85 -4.33
CA THR A 77 -20.90 6.44 -4.47
C THR A 77 -21.13 6.02 -5.94
N GLN A 78 -20.92 6.94 -6.87
CA GLN A 78 -21.01 6.66 -8.30
C GLN A 78 -19.61 6.75 -8.92
N LEU A 79 -19.18 5.69 -9.61
CA LEU A 79 -17.84 5.63 -10.23
C LEU A 79 -17.66 6.71 -11.31
N ALA A 80 -18.73 7.09 -11.99
CA ALA A 80 -18.73 8.14 -13.01
C ALA A 80 -18.33 9.52 -12.47
N ASP A 81 -18.47 9.77 -11.16
CA ASP A 81 -18.04 11.04 -10.54
C ASP A 81 -16.53 11.23 -10.59
N LEU A 82 -15.76 10.15 -10.80
CA LEU A 82 -14.31 10.20 -11.00
C LEU A 82 -13.89 10.53 -12.43
N ALA A 83 -14.82 10.68 -13.37
CA ALA A 83 -14.53 10.79 -14.81
C ALA A 83 -13.60 11.94 -15.19
N GLN A 84 -13.58 13.03 -14.42
CA GLN A 84 -12.78 14.23 -14.68
C GLN A 84 -11.43 14.24 -13.94
N CYS A 85 -11.12 13.21 -13.14
CA CYS A 85 -9.84 13.13 -12.44
C CYS A 85 -8.66 12.99 -13.40
N ASP A 86 -7.53 13.61 -13.05
CA ASP A 86 -6.28 13.51 -13.81
C ASP A 86 -5.57 12.19 -13.53
N VAL A 87 -5.59 11.77 -12.29
CA VAL A 87 -5.05 10.49 -11.81
C VAL A 87 -6.09 9.82 -10.93
N ILE A 88 -6.33 8.53 -11.12
CA ILE A 88 -7.14 7.70 -10.22
C ILE A 88 -6.23 6.66 -9.57
N ILE A 89 -6.26 6.61 -8.23
CA ILE A 89 -5.49 5.67 -7.43
C ILE A 89 -6.44 4.65 -6.82
N GLU A 90 -6.38 3.41 -7.26
CA GLU A 90 -7.18 2.31 -6.77
C GLU A 90 -6.56 1.71 -5.49
N ALA A 91 -7.36 1.57 -4.44
CA ALA A 91 -7.02 1.01 -3.13
C ALA A 91 -8.14 0.10 -2.57
N VAL A 92 -8.85 -0.63 -3.44
CA VAL A 92 -9.87 -1.62 -3.08
C VAL A 92 -9.23 -2.95 -2.63
N PRO A 93 -10.01 -3.93 -2.11
CA PRO A 93 -9.49 -5.25 -1.72
C PRO A 93 -8.61 -5.92 -2.78
N GLU A 94 -7.64 -6.73 -2.33
CA GLU A 94 -6.58 -7.34 -3.16
C GLU A 94 -7.12 -8.55 -3.92
N ASP A 95 -7.98 -8.29 -4.91
CA ASP A 95 -8.58 -9.26 -5.83
C ASP A 95 -8.37 -8.81 -7.28
N LEU A 96 -7.69 -9.63 -8.08
CA LEU A 96 -7.33 -9.27 -9.45
C LEU A 96 -8.57 -9.08 -10.33
N GLY A 97 -9.57 -9.96 -10.20
CA GLY A 97 -10.79 -9.90 -11.02
C GLY A 97 -11.60 -8.64 -10.73
N LEU A 98 -11.75 -8.29 -9.43
CA LEU A 98 -12.40 -7.07 -9.01
C LEU A 98 -11.67 -5.84 -9.60
N LYS A 99 -10.35 -5.78 -9.44
CA LYS A 99 -9.56 -4.64 -9.93
C LYS A 99 -9.61 -4.52 -11.46
N GLN A 100 -9.53 -5.63 -12.20
CA GLN A 100 -9.66 -5.62 -13.66
C GLN A 100 -11.02 -5.08 -14.12
N LYS A 101 -12.11 -5.50 -13.46
CA LYS A 101 -13.46 -4.99 -13.74
C LYS A 101 -13.53 -3.49 -13.51
N LEU A 102 -13.05 -2.99 -12.36
CA LEU A 102 -13.05 -1.57 -12.04
C LEU A 102 -12.17 -0.75 -13.00
N PHE A 103 -11.01 -1.27 -13.41
CA PHE A 103 -10.15 -0.62 -14.41
C PHE A 103 -10.82 -0.52 -15.78
N ALA A 104 -11.57 -1.55 -16.21
CA ALA A 104 -12.35 -1.51 -17.44
C ALA A 104 -13.50 -0.49 -17.37
N GLU A 105 -14.19 -0.40 -16.23
CA GLU A 105 -15.25 0.59 -16.00
C GLU A 105 -14.70 2.02 -15.99
N LEU A 106 -13.58 2.26 -15.30
CA LEU A 106 -12.88 3.55 -15.32
C LEU A 106 -12.38 3.93 -16.72
N ASP A 107 -11.85 2.97 -17.46
CA ASP A 107 -11.41 3.18 -18.84
C ASP A 107 -12.56 3.66 -19.75
N ALA A 108 -13.77 3.18 -19.50
CA ALA A 108 -14.95 3.54 -20.28
C ALA A 108 -15.54 4.93 -19.92
N CYS A 109 -15.37 5.40 -18.68
CA CYS A 109 -16.01 6.64 -18.22
C CYS A 109 -15.05 7.83 -18.07
N CYS A 110 -13.75 7.59 -17.87
CA CYS A 110 -12.78 8.66 -17.63
C CYS A 110 -12.31 9.32 -18.94
N LYS A 111 -11.90 10.59 -18.85
CA LYS A 111 -11.28 11.30 -19.96
C LYS A 111 -10.04 10.55 -20.50
N PRO A 112 -9.69 10.69 -21.77
CA PRO A 112 -8.61 9.91 -22.40
C PRO A 112 -7.25 10.03 -21.73
N GLU A 113 -6.97 11.17 -21.10
CA GLU A 113 -5.67 11.49 -20.50
C GLU A 113 -5.51 10.97 -19.08
N THR A 114 -6.60 10.49 -18.44
CA THR A 114 -6.56 10.00 -17.06
C THR A 114 -5.59 8.83 -16.90
N ILE A 115 -4.67 8.97 -15.95
CA ILE A 115 -3.79 7.88 -15.52
C ILE A 115 -4.52 7.02 -14.50
N LEU A 116 -4.53 5.72 -14.70
CA LEU A 116 -5.08 4.73 -13.78
C LEU A 116 -3.93 4.05 -13.03
N ALA A 117 -3.85 4.29 -11.73
CA ALA A 117 -2.80 3.74 -10.87
C ALA A 117 -3.40 2.76 -9.86
N SER A 118 -2.72 1.64 -9.60
CA SER A 118 -3.12 0.72 -8.52
C SER A 118 -2.15 0.80 -7.34
N ASN A 119 -2.71 0.84 -6.14
CA ASN A 119 -1.94 0.72 -4.89
C ASN A 119 -1.74 -0.74 -4.46
N THR A 120 -1.93 -1.69 -5.36
CA THR A 120 -1.67 -3.12 -5.06
C THR A 120 -0.25 -3.33 -4.53
N SER A 121 -0.09 -4.31 -3.65
CA SER A 121 1.21 -4.70 -3.11
C SER A 121 1.85 -5.88 -3.85
N SER A 122 1.08 -6.61 -4.66
CA SER A 122 1.54 -7.90 -5.21
C SER A 122 0.90 -8.30 -6.55
N LEU A 123 -0.22 -7.68 -6.94
CA LEU A 123 -0.90 -8.03 -8.20
C LEU A 123 -0.21 -7.39 -9.41
N SER A 124 -0.30 -8.05 -10.56
CA SER A 124 0.34 -7.61 -11.79
C SER A 124 -0.31 -6.34 -12.35
N ILE A 125 0.47 -5.29 -12.49
CA ILE A 125 0.09 -4.05 -13.16
C ILE A 125 -0.16 -4.30 -14.65
N THR A 126 0.61 -5.21 -15.24
CA THR A 126 0.43 -5.64 -16.64
C THR A 126 -0.95 -6.26 -16.84
N ALA A 127 -1.41 -7.09 -15.89
CA ALA A 127 -2.75 -7.68 -15.95
C ALA A 127 -3.87 -6.64 -15.81
N LEU A 128 -3.68 -5.61 -14.98
CA LEU A 128 -4.62 -4.48 -14.86
C LEU A 128 -4.66 -3.65 -16.13
N GLY A 129 -3.50 -3.32 -16.71
CA GLY A 129 -3.41 -2.62 -18.00
C GLY A 129 -4.07 -3.38 -19.13
N GLY A 130 -3.96 -4.72 -19.12
CA GLY A 130 -4.61 -5.61 -20.10
C GLY A 130 -6.14 -5.58 -20.09
N ALA A 131 -6.76 -5.14 -18.99
CA ALA A 131 -8.20 -4.96 -18.87
C ALA A 131 -8.70 -3.62 -19.45
N THR A 132 -7.81 -2.74 -19.92
CA THR A 132 -8.13 -1.40 -20.44
C THR A 132 -7.74 -1.25 -21.92
N LYS A 133 -8.29 -0.24 -22.59
CA LYS A 133 -7.90 0.17 -23.95
C LYS A 133 -6.71 1.14 -23.92
N ARG A 134 -6.28 1.60 -22.72
CA ARG A 134 -5.17 2.55 -22.50
C ARG A 134 -4.04 1.98 -21.61
N PRO A 135 -3.51 0.77 -21.88
CA PRO A 135 -2.51 0.15 -21.00
C PRO A 135 -1.22 0.97 -20.82
N GLN A 136 -0.94 1.91 -21.73
CA GLN A 136 0.17 2.87 -21.60
C GLN A 136 -0.04 3.88 -20.46
N GLN A 137 -1.27 4.15 -20.05
CA GLN A 137 -1.65 5.05 -18.95
C GLN A 137 -1.97 4.29 -17.65
N VAL A 138 -1.64 2.99 -17.60
CA VAL A 138 -1.80 2.16 -16.40
C VAL A 138 -0.45 1.91 -15.76
N ALA A 139 -0.33 2.18 -14.44
CA ALA A 139 0.89 1.95 -13.65
C ALA A 139 0.54 1.50 -12.23
N GLY A 140 1.52 1.05 -11.46
CA GLY A 140 1.40 0.89 -10.03
C GLY A 140 1.86 2.15 -9.29
N LEU A 141 1.20 2.47 -8.19
CA LEU A 141 1.60 3.52 -7.28
C LEU A 141 1.43 3.02 -5.84
N HIS A 142 2.42 2.25 -5.38
CA HIS A 142 2.34 1.50 -4.14
C HIS A 142 2.84 2.33 -2.95
N PHE A 143 1.90 2.76 -2.12
CA PHE A 143 2.14 3.44 -0.86
C PHE A 143 2.29 2.42 0.28
N PHE A 144 2.99 2.82 1.34
CA PHE A 144 3.19 2.00 2.54
C PHE A 144 2.39 2.54 3.73
N ASN A 145 1.86 1.63 4.54
CA ASN A 145 1.09 1.97 5.74
C ASN A 145 2.01 2.29 6.94
N PRO A 146 1.80 3.36 7.70
CA PRO A 146 0.81 4.45 7.51
C PRO A 146 1.22 5.45 6.41
N VAL A 147 0.30 5.73 5.48
CA VAL A 147 0.60 6.57 4.31
C VAL A 147 1.23 7.93 4.65
N PRO A 148 0.73 8.72 5.63
CA PRO A 148 1.33 10.01 5.95
C PRO A 148 2.76 9.90 6.51
N ALA A 149 3.12 8.79 7.16
CA ALA A 149 4.41 8.62 7.84
C ALA A 149 5.49 8.02 6.96
N MET A 150 5.11 7.10 6.08
CA MET A 150 6.05 6.36 5.22
C MET A 150 6.48 7.23 4.05
N LYS A 151 7.79 7.41 3.89
CA LYS A 151 8.35 8.27 2.82
C LYS A 151 8.39 7.59 1.46
N LEU A 152 8.59 6.27 1.43
CA LEU A 152 8.78 5.51 0.21
C LEU A 152 7.45 5.32 -0.55
N VAL A 153 7.50 5.45 -1.87
CA VAL A 153 6.46 5.02 -2.81
C VAL A 153 7.14 4.28 -3.96
N GLU A 154 6.65 3.11 -4.29
CA GLU A 154 7.08 2.40 -5.50
C GLU A 154 6.18 2.82 -6.66
N VAL A 155 6.79 3.24 -7.77
CA VAL A 155 6.14 3.52 -9.05
C VAL A 155 6.42 2.35 -9.98
N ILE A 156 5.40 1.54 -10.27
CA ILE A 156 5.57 0.25 -10.92
C ILE A 156 5.23 0.33 -12.41
N ARG A 157 6.20 -0.08 -13.23
CA ARG A 157 6.06 -0.18 -14.68
C ARG A 157 5.43 -1.51 -15.06
N GLY A 158 4.20 -1.50 -15.57
CA GLY A 158 3.64 -2.63 -16.31
C GLY A 158 4.26 -2.78 -17.70
N GLN A 159 3.98 -3.89 -18.38
CA GLN A 159 4.61 -4.22 -19.68
C GLN A 159 4.40 -3.16 -20.76
N ARG A 160 3.29 -2.43 -20.73
CA ARG A 160 2.93 -1.41 -21.73
C ARG A 160 2.84 0.01 -21.17
N THR A 161 3.19 0.22 -19.92
CA THR A 161 3.20 1.55 -19.27
C THR A 161 4.17 2.47 -20.02
N ALA A 162 3.70 3.65 -20.44
CA ALA A 162 4.52 4.64 -21.12
C ALA A 162 5.49 5.35 -20.16
N ASP A 163 6.60 5.87 -20.70
CA ASP A 163 7.59 6.62 -19.93
C ASP A 163 7.01 7.91 -19.34
N GLU A 164 6.12 8.57 -20.08
CA GLU A 164 5.42 9.79 -19.66
C GLU A 164 4.52 9.52 -18.45
N THR A 165 3.82 8.38 -18.43
CA THR A 165 2.99 7.96 -17.28
C THR A 165 3.85 7.77 -16.03
N LEU A 166 5.00 7.11 -16.15
CA LEU A 166 5.92 6.93 -15.02
C LEU A 166 6.53 8.25 -14.55
N ALA A 167 6.92 9.12 -15.47
CA ALA A 167 7.46 10.44 -15.15
C ALA A 167 6.41 11.24 -14.37
N THR A 168 5.18 11.31 -14.87
CA THR A 168 4.06 12.02 -14.24
C THR A 168 3.77 11.49 -12.82
N LEU A 169 3.71 10.16 -12.63
CA LEU A 169 3.47 9.58 -11.30
C LEU A 169 4.67 9.74 -10.36
N THR A 170 5.89 9.76 -10.88
CA THR A 170 7.11 10.04 -10.11
C THR A 170 7.11 11.49 -9.59
N GLU A 171 6.79 12.46 -10.46
CA GLU A 171 6.65 13.86 -10.08
C GLU A 171 5.51 14.06 -9.06
N PHE A 172 4.36 13.42 -9.32
CA PHE A 172 3.23 13.44 -8.39
C PHE A 172 3.61 12.89 -7.01
N ALA A 173 4.24 11.70 -6.93
CA ALA A 173 4.68 11.16 -5.65
C ALA A 173 5.69 12.09 -4.95
N SER A 174 6.59 12.74 -5.71
CA SER A 174 7.54 13.72 -5.16
C SER A 174 6.84 14.96 -4.62
N SER A 175 5.80 15.47 -5.30
CA SER A 175 5.01 16.62 -4.83
C SER A 175 4.26 16.34 -3.52
N LEU A 176 3.93 15.07 -3.26
CA LEU A 176 3.38 14.61 -1.98
C LEU A 176 4.44 14.50 -0.85
N GLY A 177 5.67 14.93 -1.09
CA GLY A 177 6.78 14.82 -0.14
C GLY A 177 7.27 13.37 0.04
N LYS A 178 6.99 12.48 -0.92
CA LYS A 178 7.46 11.10 -0.93
C LYS A 178 8.79 10.95 -1.66
N THR A 179 9.44 9.82 -1.44
CA THR A 179 10.62 9.37 -2.19
C THR A 179 10.17 8.29 -3.15
N PRO A 180 9.90 8.60 -4.43
CA PRO A 180 9.50 7.61 -5.41
C PRO A 180 10.69 6.77 -5.85
N VAL A 181 10.45 5.47 -6.02
CA VAL A 181 11.41 4.51 -6.60
C VAL A 181 10.71 3.74 -7.70
N GLN A 182 11.29 3.76 -8.91
CA GLN A 182 10.74 2.98 -10.01
C GLN A 182 11.03 1.49 -9.85
N ALA A 183 10.01 0.68 -10.05
CA ALA A 183 10.09 -0.78 -10.02
C ALA A 183 9.49 -1.39 -11.28
N LYS A 184 9.92 -2.60 -11.63
CA LYS A 184 9.28 -3.40 -12.66
C LYS A 184 8.08 -4.15 -12.06
N ASP A 185 7.11 -4.48 -12.92
CA ASP A 185 5.98 -5.33 -12.59
C ASP A 185 6.44 -6.79 -12.37
N THR A 186 7.10 -7.01 -11.23
CA THR A 186 7.53 -8.33 -10.76
C THR A 186 6.89 -8.62 -9.42
N PRO A 187 6.55 -9.87 -9.10
CA PRO A 187 5.83 -10.20 -7.86
C PRO A 187 6.52 -9.64 -6.61
N GLY A 188 5.80 -8.82 -5.84
CA GLY A 188 6.30 -8.15 -4.64
C GLY A 188 7.20 -6.95 -4.92
N PHE A 189 7.30 -6.51 -6.16
CA PHE A 189 8.08 -5.35 -6.61
C PHE A 189 9.51 -5.33 -6.04
N ILE A 190 9.93 -4.31 -5.32
CA ILE A 190 11.24 -4.26 -4.64
C ILE A 190 11.08 -4.64 -3.16
N VAL A 191 10.27 -3.88 -2.41
CA VAL A 191 10.22 -4.01 -0.93
C VAL A 191 9.73 -5.38 -0.49
N ASN A 192 8.55 -5.81 -0.98
CA ASN A 192 8.00 -7.10 -0.59
C ASN A 192 8.87 -8.26 -1.07
N ARG A 193 9.49 -8.15 -2.24
CA ARG A 193 10.40 -9.16 -2.77
C ARG A 193 11.66 -9.31 -1.91
N VAL A 194 12.29 -8.21 -1.51
CA VAL A 194 13.49 -8.21 -0.66
C VAL A 194 13.16 -8.62 0.77
N ALA A 195 12.01 -8.22 1.29
CA ALA A 195 11.60 -8.54 2.64
C ALA A 195 11.27 -10.04 2.85
N ARG A 196 10.88 -10.78 1.79
CA ARG A 196 10.54 -12.22 1.95
C ARG A 196 11.71 -13.06 2.48
N PRO A 197 12.93 -12.99 1.90
CA PRO A 197 14.08 -13.70 2.47
C PRO A 197 14.44 -13.26 3.90
N PHE A 198 14.27 -11.99 4.25
CA PHE A 198 14.52 -11.48 5.61
C PHE A 198 13.68 -12.23 6.66
N TYR A 199 12.38 -12.42 6.40
CA TYR A 199 11.50 -13.19 7.28
C TYR A 199 11.73 -14.71 7.13
N GLY A 200 11.83 -15.18 5.91
CA GLY A 200 11.92 -16.62 5.61
C GLY A 200 13.17 -17.26 6.19
N GLU A 201 14.31 -16.59 6.11
CA GLU A 201 15.56 -17.11 6.66
C GLU A 201 15.55 -17.11 8.19
N ALA A 202 15.03 -16.04 8.81
CA ALA A 202 14.85 -15.98 10.25
C ALA A 202 13.94 -17.11 10.78
N LEU A 203 12.85 -17.42 10.06
CA LEU A 203 11.94 -18.51 10.40
C LEU A 203 12.59 -19.90 10.24
N LYS A 204 13.46 -20.09 9.25
CA LYS A 204 14.22 -21.35 9.08
C LYS A 204 15.18 -21.54 10.24
N ILE A 205 16.01 -20.55 10.55
CA ILE A 205 16.95 -20.60 11.69
C ILE A 205 16.17 -20.90 12.98
N LEU A 206 15.04 -20.22 13.22
CA LEU A 206 14.20 -20.50 14.38
C LEU A 206 13.72 -21.96 14.40
N GLY A 207 13.30 -22.49 13.25
CA GLY A 207 12.85 -23.90 13.12
C GLY A 207 13.95 -24.91 13.41
N GLU A 208 15.16 -24.68 12.94
CA GLU A 208 16.35 -25.51 13.18
C GLU A 208 16.74 -25.57 14.67
N HIS A 209 16.44 -24.51 15.42
CA HIS A 209 16.68 -24.42 16.85
C HIS A 209 15.46 -24.80 17.72
N GLY A 210 14.47 -25.51 17.15
CA GLY A 210 13.32 -26.03 17.90
C GLY A 210 12.29 -24.95 18.30
N ALA A 211 12.28 -23.83 17.60
CA ALA A 211 11.35 -22.72 17.79
C ALA A 211 11.33 -22.14 19.22
N LYS A 212 12.47 -22.07 19.89
CA LYS A 212 12.61 -21.58 21.26
C LYS A 212 12.44 -20.05 21.32
N PRO A 213 11.73 -19.50 22.32
CA PRO A 213 11.54 -18.04 22.48
C PRO A 213 12.86 -17.25 22.59
N GLU A 214 13.89 -17.84 23.21
CA GLU A 214 15.22 -17.21 23.34
C GLU A 214 15.85 -16.97 21.97
N MET A 215 15.63 -17.89 21.02
CA MET A 215 16.15 -17.76 19.64
C MET A 215 15.46 -16.62 18.86
N VAL A 216 14.17 -16.40 19.09
CA VAL A 216 13.44 -15.25 18.53
C VAL A 216 14.14 -13.95 18.90
N ARG A 217 14.41 -13.76 20.21
CA ARG A 217 15.11 -12.57 20.71
C ARG A 217 16.54 -12.47 20.17
N THR A 218 17.27 -13.58 20.15
CA THR A 218 18.65 -13.62 19.67
C THR A 218 18.75 -13.17 18.22
N ILE A 219 17.90 -13.69 17.33
CA ILE A 219 17.88 -13.33 15.90
C ILE A 219 17.55 -11.85 15.75
N ASP A 220 16.52 -11.34 16.44
CA ASP A 220 16.14 -9.93 16.35
C ASP A 220 17.24 -9.01 16.85
N VAL A 221 17.92 -9.35 17.94
CA VAL A 221 19.06 -8.58 18.46
C VAL A 221 20.21 -8.57 17.46
N VAL A 222 20.60 -9.71 16.91
CA VAL A 222 21.68 -9.80 15.90
C VAL A 222 21.36 -8.95 14.68
N MET A 223 20.11 -8.99 14.19
CA MET A 223 19.71 -8.19 13.03
C MET A 223 19.72 -6.69 13.32
N LYS A 224 19.40 -6.27 14.55
CA LYS A 224 19.46 -4.86 14.95
C LYS A 224 20.89 -4.38 15.17
N GLU A 225 21.67 -5.11 16.00
CA GLU A 225 22.99 -4.66 16.47
C GLU A 225 24.07 -4.83 15.39
N ALA A 226 24.11 -5.99 14.71
CA ALA A 226 25.09 -6.27 13.68
C ALA A 226 24.58 -5.95 12.25
N GLY A 227 23.32 -6.16 12.01
CA GLY A 227 22.69 -5.92 10.70
C GLY A 227 22.28 -4.47 10.45
N GLY A 228 22.22 -3.62 11.49
CA GLY A 228 21.82 -2.21 11.39
C GLY A 228 20.33 -1.97 11.08
N PHE A 229 19.48 -2.99 11.23
CA PHE A 229 18.04 -2.85 11.03
C PHE A 229 17.39 -2.18 12.25
N LYS A 230 16.40 -1.32 12.01
CA LYS A 230 15.62 -0.67 13.10
C LYS A 230 14.80 -1.66 13.92
N MET A 231 14.36 -2.76 13.30
CA MET A 231 13.61 -3.84 13.91
C MET A 231 14.12 -5.17 13.40
N GLY A 232 14.10 -6.18 14.26
CA GLY A 232 14.36 -7.55 13.85
C GLY A 232 13.17 -8.16 13.07
N PRO A 233 13.37 -9.31 12.40
CA PRO A 233 12.35 -9.92 11.56
C PRO A 233 11.08 -10.31 12.33
N PHE A 234 11.19 -10.77 13.55
CA PHE A 234 10.04 -11.18 14.36
C PHE A 234 9.29 -9.99 14.95
N GLU A 235 10.00 -8.98 15.46
CA GLU A 235 9.38 -7.71 15.86
C GLU A 235 8.60 -7.06 14.71
N LEU A 236 9.16 -7.12 13.49
CA LEU A 236 8.54 -6.53 12.31
C LEU A 236 7.33 -7.34 11.84
N MET A 237 7.37 -8.68 11.90
CA MET A 237 6.21 -9.53 11.61
C MET A 237 5.07 -9.26 12.59
N ASP A 238 5.37 -9.10 13.88
CA ASP A 238 4.37 -8.77 14.91
C ASP A 238 3.76 -7.36 14.72
N LEU A 239 4.56 -6.40 14.28
CA LEU A 239 4.10 -5.04 13.98
C LEU A 239 3.15 -5.00 12.78
N ILE A 240 3.50 -5.69 11.70
CA ILE A 240 2.70 -5.74 10.45
C ILE A 240 1.41 -6.55 10.66
N GLY A 241 1.49 -7.57 11.46
CA GLY A 241 0.52 -8.65 11.59
C GLY A 241 1.00 -9.89 10.84
N ILE A 242 1.13 -11.00 11.58
CA ILE A 242 1.68 -12.26 11.05
C ILE A 242 0.82 -12.82 9.93
N ASP A 243 -0.51 -12.68 10.01
CA ASP A 243 -1.45 -13.06 8.95
C ASP A 243 -1.25 -12.26 7.66
N VAL A 244 -1.09 -10.93 7.76
CA VAL A 244 -0.81 -10.07 6.61
C VAL A 244 0.54 -10.45 5.98
N ASN A 245 1.58 -10.61 6.81
CA ASN A 245 2.90 -11.00 6.34
C ASN A 245 2.88 -12.39 5.66
N PHE A 246 2.12 -13.35 6.22
CA PHE A 246 1.95 -14.69 5.66
C PHE A 246 1.21 -14.65 4.31
N ALA A 247 0.10 -13.91 4.22
CA ALA A 247 -0.66 -13.77 2.98
C ALA A 247 0.19 -13.18 1.84
N VAL A 248 0.97 -12.14 2.13
CA VAL A 248 1.91 -11.56 1.14
C VAL A 248 2.99 -12.57 0.74
N THR A 249 3.51 -13.37 1.69
CA THR A 249 4.49 -14.41 1.40
C THR A 249 3.91 -15.48 0.47
N GLN A 250 2.67 -15.93 0.72
CA GLN A 250 1.98 -16.88 -0.15
C GLN A 250 1.73 -16.30 -1.54
N SER A 251 1.29 -15.05 -1.63
CA SER A 251 1.06 -14.36 -2.91
C SER A 251 2.33 -14.30 -3.75
N VAL A 252 3.44 -13.84 -3.16
CA VAL A 252 4.75 -13.77 -3.85
C VAL A 252 5.24 -15.17 -4.25
N TRP A 253 5.13 -16.16 -3.36
CA TRP A 253 5.55 -17.54 -3.64
C TRP A 253 4.77 -18.14 -4.82
N ASN A 254 3.45 -17.98 -4.84
CA ASN A 254 2.60 -18.47 -5.92
C ASN A 254 2.92 -17.76 -7.25
N ALA A 255 3.10 -16.43 -7.21
CA ALA A 255 3.40 -15.63 -8.40
C ALA A 255 4.79 -15.90 -9.00
N TYR A 256 5.73 -16.46 -8.20
CA TYR A 256 7.01 -16.99 -8.67
C TYR A 256 6.98 -18.50 -8.95
N PHE A 257 5.79 -19.05 -9.25
CA PHE A 257 5.62 -20.49 -9.56
C PHE A 257 6.24 -21.39 -8.49
N GLN A 258 5.99 -21.05 -7.21
CA GLN A 258 6.45 -21.80 -6.04
C GLN A 258 7.98 -21.89 -5.87
N LEU A 259 8.70 -20.87 -6.33
CA LEU A 259 10.15 -20.80 -6.14
C LEU A 259 10.50 -20.93 -4.64
N SER A 260 11.36 -21.89 -4.32
CA SER A 260 11.71 -22.27 -2.92
C SER A 260 12.22 -21.12 -2.07
N ARG A 261 12.87 -20.11 -2.68
CA ARG A 261 13.34 -18.90 -2.01
C ARG A 261 12.24 -18.14 -1.27
N TYR A 262 11.01 -18.17 -1.75
CA TYR A 262 9.87 -17.44 -1.20
C TYR A 262 8.86 -18.35 -0.48
N ARG A 263 9.21 -19.64 -0.26
CA ARG A 263 8.30 -20.60 0.37
C ARG A 263 7.85 -20.12 1.75
N PRO A 264 6.54 -20.10 2.04
CA PRO A 264 6.03 -19.83 3.38
C PRO A 264 6.52 -20.85 4.39
N HIS A 265 6.67 -20.44 5.64
CA HIS A 265 7.22 -21.32 6.68
C HIS A 265 6.10 -21.85 7.61
N PRO A 266 6.12 -23.16 8.00
CA PRO A 266 5.08 -23.75 8.85
C PRO A 266 4.91 -23.08 10.22
N ILE A 267 5.96 -22.51 10.80
CA ILE A 267 5.88 -21.78 12.06
C ILE A 267 4.91 -20.60 11.91
N GLN A 268 5.09 -19.80 10.86
CA GLN A 268 4.23 -18.64 10.61
C GLN A 268 2.77 -19.05 10.36
N GLN A 269 2.55 -20.11 9.60
CA GLN A 269 1.20 -20.65 9.34
C GLN A 269 0.51 -21.09 10.64
N ARG A 270 1.22 -21.82 11.51
CA ARG A 270 0.67 -22.25 12.81
C ARG A 270 0.29 -21.08 13.70
N MET A 271 1.10 -20.01 13.71
CA MET A 271 0.77 -18.79 14.47
C MET A 271 -0.50 -18.14 13.96
N VAL A 272 -0.68 -18.05 12.63
CA VAL A 272 -1.92 -17.55 12.04
C VAL A 272 -3.12 -18.40 12.47
N TYR A 273 -3.00 -19.73 12.40
CA TYR A 273 -4.08 -20.63 12.82
C TYR A 273 -4.41 -20.54 14.31
N ALA A 274 -3.42 -20.23 15.13
CA ALA A 274 -3.60 -20.04 16.57
C ALA A 274 -4.12 -18.64 16.96
N GLY A 275 -4.31 -17.73 16.01
CA GLY A 275 -4.72 -16.35 16.28
C GLY A 275 -3.62 -15.48 16.91
N LEU A 276 -2.37 -15.95 16.93
CA LEU A 276 -1.20 -15.24 17.43
C LEU A 276 -0.68 -14.28 16.33
N LEU A 277 -1.37 -13.15 16.15
CA LEU A 277 -1.16 -12.29 15.00
C LEU A 277 -0.24 -11.09 15.25
N GLY A 278 0.41 -11.05 16.42
CA GLY A 278 1.29 -9.98 16.84
C GLY A 278 0.59 -8.88 17.65
N ARG A 279 1.05 -7.64 17.54
CA ARG A 279 0.58 -6.50 18.35
C ARG A 279 -0.93 -6.32 18.32
N LYS A 280 -1.58 -6.54 17.20
CA LYS A 280 -3.03 -6.35 17.05
C LYS A 280 -3.89 -7.31 17.88
N THR A 281 -3.34 -8.46 18.26
CA THR A 281 -3.99 -9.44 19.12
C THR A 281 -3.40 -9.49 20.55
N GLY A 282 -2.34 -8.69 20.81
CA GLY A 282 -1.62 -8.67 22.08
C GLY A 282 -0.55 -9.77 22.19
N GLU A 283 -0.49 -10.72 21.27
CA GLU A 283 0.49 -11.80 21.27
C GLU A 283 0.85 -12.22 19.84
N GLY A 284 2.14 -12.50 19.62
CA GLY A 284 2.71 -13.03 18.40
C GLY A 284 4.00 -13.79 18.73
N PHE A 285 5.13 -13.42 18.10
CA PHE A 285 6.44 -13.90 18.54
C PHE A 285 6.84 -13.32 19.89
N TYR A 286 6.26 -12.17 20.23
CA TYR A 286 6.37 -11.51 21.53
C TYR A 286 4.99 -11.34 22.18
N ARG A 287 4.99 -11.06 23.49
CA ARG A 287 3.81 -10.62 24.21
C ARG A 287 3.82 -9.11 24.35
N TYR A 288 2.65 -8.50 24.21
CA TYR A 288 2.44 -7.07 24.27
C TYR A 288 1.40 -6.76 25.33
N ASP A 289 1.75 -5.97 26.32
CA ASP A 289 0.78 -5.46 27.28
C ASP A 289 -0.25 -4.59 26.54
N ARG A 290 -1.54 -4.80 26.87
CA ARG A 290 -2.66 -4.07 26.27
C ARG A 290 -2.79 -2.69 26.88
#